data_ad4f9ab99254cae420311ceaeaff2170
#
_entry.id   ad4f9ab99254cae420311ceaeaff2170
#
_cell.length_a   1.000
_cell.length_b   1.000
_cell.length_c   1.000
_cell.angle_alpha   90.00
_cell.angle_beta   90.00
_cell.angle_gamma   90.00
#
_symmetry.space_group_name_H-M   'P 1'
#
loop_
_entity.id
_entity.type
_entity.pdbx_description
1 polymer ?
#
loop_
_entity_poly.entity_id
_entity_poly.type
_entity_poly.pdbx_seq_one_letter_code
_entity_poly.pdbx_strand_id
1 'polypeptide(L)'
;MRQAEDKFTRSMETISRKFNHVLDCVWRLANDIIKPKDSEFGSVHPKFGNHKYAPLFNNAIGAIDGTHIRVIVPGNKQGPYFNRHNDKTQNVLVICDFDRRFTFVAAGIPGLAHDWAVLREAMERCGDKFPHPPQGMWRCCNYFVAFKVCGAVVIILWHLLC
;
A
#
# COMPACT_ATOMS: atom_id res chain seq x y z
N MET A 1 -6.66 23.22 -11.97
CA MET A 1 -6.01 23.50 -13.27
C MET A 1 -6.03 24.98 -13.65
N ARG A 2 -7.12 25.74 -13.54
CA ARG A 2 -7.15 27.20 -13.85
C ARG A 2 -6.05 28.00 -13.15
N GLN A 3 -5.81 27.76 -11.86
CA GLN A 3 -4.71 28.41 -11.12
C GLN A 3 -3.32 28.11 -11.69
N ALA A 4 -3.13 26.96 -12.37
CA ALA A 4 -1.88 26.64 -13.03
C ALA A 4 -1.75 27.39 -14.37
N GLU A 5 -2.85 27.61 -15.07
CA GLU A 5 -2.88 28.42 -16.28
C GLU A 5 -2.41 29.88 -16.03
N ASP A 6 -2.96 30.50 -14.98
CA ASP A 6 -2.57 31.82 -14.53
C ASP A 6 -1.10 31.89 -14.08
N LYS A 7 -0.65 30.86 -13.36
CA LYS A 7 0.72 30.80 -12.81
C LYS A 7 1.79 30.57 -13.89
N PHE A 8 1.51 29.72 -14.86
CA PHE A 8 2.49 29.30 -15.86
C PHE A 8 2.32 30.00 -17.23
N THR A 9 1.32 30.86 -17.38
CA THR A 9 1.03 31.56 -18.63
C THR A 9 1.00 30.63 -19.87
N ARG A 10 0.36 29.46 -19.69
CA ARG A 10 0.24 28.45 -20.73
C ARG A 10 -1.21 27.99 -20.85
N SER A 11 -1.60 27.53 -22.04
CA SER A 11 -2.94 26.99 -22.24
C SER A 11 -3.19 25.75 -21.38
N MET A 12 -4.45 25.55 -20.99
CA MET A 12 -4.90 24.37 -20.21
C MET A 12 -4.52 23.06 -20.87
N GLU A 13 -4.58 23.00 -22.21
CA GLU A 13 -4.17 21.81 -22.96
C GLU A 13 -2.69 21.49 -22.75
N THR A 14 -1.82 22.51 -22.86
CA THR A 14 -0.38 22.32 -22.65
C THR A 14 -0.08 21.86 -21.22
N ILE A 15 -0.75 22.46 -20.24
CA ILE A 15 -0.57 22.09 -18.82
C ILE A 15 -1.04 20.65 -18.60
N SER A 16 -2.22 20.26 -19.09
CA SER A 16 -2.75 18.90 -18.96
C SER A 16 -1.84 17.87 -19.61
N ARG A 17 -1.37 18.13 -20.82
CA ARG A 17 -0.45 17.25 -21.53
C ARG A 17 0.86 17.05 -20.79
N LYS A 18 1.46 18.13 -20.27
CA LYS A 18 2.70 18.06 -19.50
C LYS A 18 2.50 17.36 -18.14
N PHE A 19 1.38 17.62 -17.48
CA PHE A 19 1.03 16.94 -16.24
C PHE A 19 0.93 15.42 -16.43
N ASN A 20 0.18 14.97 -17.44
CA ASN A 20 0.05 13.56 -17.75
C ASN A 20 1.40 12.92 -18.11
N HIS A 21 2.22 13.61 -18.89
CA HIS A 21 3.56 13.11 -19.22
C HIS A 21 4.43 12.93 -17.97
N VAL A 22 4.45 13.89 -17.05
CA VAL A 22 5.18 13.75 -15.78
C VAL A 22 4.61 12.63 -14.93
N LEU A 23 3.28 12.50 -14.88
CA LEU A 23 2.61 11.41 -14.16
C LEU A 23 3.04 10.04 -14.69
N ASP A 24 3.12 9.86 -16.00
CA ASP A 24 3.60 8.63 -16.62
C ASP A 24 5.08 8.34 -16.27
N CYS A 25 5.92 9.37 -16.26
CA CYS A 25 7.31 9.23 -15.85
C CYS A 25 7.43 8.79 -14.38
N VAL A 26 6.64 9.42 -13.49
CA VAL A 26 6.61 9.07 -12.06
C VAL A 26 6.07 7.64 -11.87
N TRP A 27 5.05 7.25 -12.63
CA TRP A 27 4.51 5.89 -12.61
C TRP A 27 5.57 4.84 -12.99
N ARG A 28 6.34 5.08 -14.05
CA ARG A 28 7.45 4.20 -14.47
C ARG A 28 8.50 4.11 -13.38
N LEU A 29 8.94 5.26 -12.86
CA LEU A 29 9.91 5.31 -11.76
C LEU A 29 9.41 4.56 -10.51
N ALA A 30 8.12 4.68 -10.17
CA ALA A 30 7.53 3.96 -9.06
C ALA A 30 7.63 2.44 -9.24
N ASN A 31 7.40 1.91 -10.44
CA ASN A 31 7.55 0.47 -10.72
C ASN A 31 9.01 -0.02 -10.56
N ASP A 32 9.99 0.85 -10.75
CA ASP A 32 11.40 0.51 -10.57
C ASP A 32 11.82 0.53 -9.10
N ILE A 33 11.23 1.43 -8.30
CA ILE A 33 11.61 1.65 -6.91
C ILE A 33 10.77 0.81 -5.94
N ILE A 34 9.43 0.72 -6.19
CA ILE A 34 8.49 0.02 -5.30
C ILE A 34 8.48 -1.46 -5.67
N LYS A 35 9.46 -2.18 -5.14
CA LYS A 35 9.57 -3.63 -5.28
C LYS A 35 10.38 -4.23 -4.14
N PRO A 36 10.17 -5.51 -3.79
CA PRO A 36 11.04 -6.20 -2.84
C PRO A 36 12.50 -6.18 -3.31
N LYS A 37 13.42 -6.02 -2.38
CA LYS A 37 14.86 -6.11 -2.64
C LYS A 37 15.28 -7.55 -2.96
N ASP A 38 14.66 -8.49 -2.25
CA ASP A 38 14.78 -9.92 -2.45
C ASP A 38 13.39 -10.44 -2.83
N SER A 39 13.20 -10.80 -4.08
CA SER A 39 11.92 -11.29 -4.60
C SER A 39 11.58 -12.70 -4.11
N GLU A 40 12.56 -13.44 -3.65
CA GLU A 40 12.39 -14.82 -3.13
C GLU A 40 12.22 -14.85 -1.62
N PHE A 41 12.42 -13.72 -0.92
CA PHE A 41 12.34 -13.60 0.53
C PHE A 41 13.16 -14.68 1.27
N GLY A 42 14.32 -15.05 0.69
CA GLY A 42 15.17 -16.14 1.18
C GLY A 42 15.96 -15.80 2.44
N SER A 43 16.04 -14.52 2.83
CA SER A 43 16.85 -14.08 3.96
C SER A 43 15.99 -13.47 5.08
N VAL A 44 16.23 -13.91 6.32
CA VAL A 44 15.66 -13.28 7.51
C VAL A 44 16.33 -11.93 7.74
N HIS A 45 15.53 -10.90 7.95
CA HIS A 45 16.07 -9.56 8.19
C HIS A 45 16.92 -9.52 9.49
N PRO A 46 18.13 -8.93 9.47
CA PRO A 46 19.07 -8.96 10.61
C PRO A 46 18.49 -8.46 11.95
N LYS A 47 17.51 -7.58 11.91
CA LYS A 47 16.80 -7.10 13.12
C LYS A 47 16.07 -8.22 13.89
N PHE A 48 15.71 -9.31 13.22
CA PHE A 48 14.96 -10.43 13.82
C PHE A 48 15.83 -11.63 14.18
N GLY A 49 17.11 -11.62 13.80
CA GLY A 49 18.08 -12.65 14.23
C GLY A 49 18.40 -12.63 15.73
N ASN A 50 17.78 -11.71 16.50
CA ASN A 50 18.00 -11.60 17.93
C ASN A 50 16.94 -12.40 18.69
N HIS A 51 17.33 -13.07 19.81
CA HIS A 51 16.46 -13.89 20.67
C HIS A 51 15.17 -13.20 21.12
N LYS A 52 15.16 -11.87 21.19
CA LYS A 52 13.98 -11.10 21.57
C LYS A 52 12.82 -11.22 20.59
N TYR A 53 13.11 -11.40 19.31
CA TYR A 53 12.11 -11.41 18.23
C TYR A 53 11.95 -12.78 17.58
N ALA A 54 12.96 -13.64 17.68
CA ALA A 54 12.85 -15.03 17.34
C ALA A 54 12.07 -15.80 18.47
N PRO A 55 11.22 -16.73 18.16
CA PRO A 55 10.88 -17.31 16.86
C PRO A 55 9.72 -16.60 16.12
N LEU A 56 9.08 -15.58 16.75
CA LEU A 56 7.82 -15.00 16.28
C LEU A 56 7.94 -14.31 14.90
N PHE A 57 9.10 -13.74 14.59
CA PHE A 57 9.31 -12.95 13.39
C PHE A 57 10.32 -13.51 12.41
N ASN A 58 10.78 -14.76 12.62
CA ASN A 58 11.80 -15.35 11.75
C ASN A 58 11.40 -15.39 10.25
N ASN A 59 10.10 -15.47 9.98
CA ASN A 59 9.57 -15.54 8.63
C ASN A 59 8.84 -14.27 8.21
N ALA A 60 9.00 -13.17 8.94
CA ALA A 60 8.38 -11.91 8.56
C ALA A 60 9.15 -11.25 7.42
N ILE A 61 8.46 -10.99 6.30
CA ILE A 61 9.04 -10.38 5.09
C ILE A 61 8.80 -8.87 5.01
N GLY A 62 7.85 -8.34 5.77
CA GLY A 62 7.50 -6.94 5.78
C GLY A 62 6.30 -6.64 6.68
N ALA A 63 5.86 -5.41 6.64
CA ALA A 63 4.70 -4.91 7.36
C ALA A 63 3.68 -4.37 6.35
N ILE A 64 2.39 -4.68 6.58
CA ILE A 64 1.29 -4.25 5.72
C ILE A 64 0.35 -3.34 6.52
N ASP A 65 -0.10 -2.25 5.90
CA ASP A 65 -1.04 -1.31 6.50
C ASP A 65 -1.94 -0.66 5.45
N GLY A 66 -3.13 -0.26 5.87
CA GLY A 66 -4.06 0.54 5.09
C GLY A 66 -4.05 2.00 5.54
N THR A 67 -4.00 2.93 4.60
CA THR A 67 -4.12 4.35 4.87
C THR A 67 -5.20 5.00 4.03
N HIS A 68 -5.86 6.03 4.60
CA HIS A 68 -6.90 6.78 3.91
C HIS A 68 -6.36 8.07 3.33
N ILE A 69 -6.49 8.24 2.01
CA ILE A 69 -6.13 9.48 1.32
C ILE A 69 -7.42 10.20 0.90
N ARG A 70 -7.56 11.47 1.28
CA ARG A 70 -8.71 12.28 0.90
C ARG A 70 -8.80 12.45 -0.61
N VAL A 71 -10.02 12.31 -1.15
CA VAL A 71 -10.30 12.40 -2.58
C VAL A 71 -11.46 13.32 -2.87
N ILE A 72 -11.43 13.93 -4.06
CA ILE A 72 -12.55 14.70 -4.60
C ILE A 72 -13.30 13.80 -5.57
N VAL A 73 -14.53 13.47 -5.23
CA VAL A 73 -15.39 12.57 -6.02
C VAL A 73 -16.67 13.32 -6.43
N PRO A 74 -17.14 13.16 -7.69
CA PRO A 74 -18.40 13.72 -8.13
C PRO A 74 -19.57 13.29 -7.24
N GLY A 75 -20.55 14.20 -7.01
CA GLY A 75 -21.61 14.03 -6.03
C GLY A 75 -22.41 12.72 -6.14
N ASN A 76 -22.67 12.27 -7.36
CA ASN A 76 -23.40 11.03 -7.63
C ASN A 76 -22.61 9.73 -7.37
N LYS A 77 -21.30 9.81 -7.10
CA LYS A 77 -20.41 8.66 -6.87
C LYS A 77 -19.77 8.66 -5.48
N GLN A 78 -20.17 9.56 -4.59
CA GLN A 78 -19.51 9.77 -3.31
C GLN A 78 -19.76 8.66 -2.28
N GLY A 79 -20.91 7.98 -2.34
CA GLY A 79 -21.35 7.03 -1.31
C GLY A 79 -20.26 6.04 -0.83
N PRO A 80 -19.62 5.27 -1.71
CA PRO A 80 -18.62 4.29 -1.32
C PRO A 80 -17.33 4.88 -0.75
N TYR A 81 -17.08 6.18 -0.94
CA TYR A 81 -15.84 6.84 -0.52
C TYR A 81 -15.89 7.41 0.90
N PHE A 82 -17.05 7.41 1.56
CA PHE A 82 -17.13 7.85 2.95
C PHE A 82 -16.50 6.80 3.88
N ASN A 83 -15.47 7.21 4.63
CA ASN A 83 -14.92 6.40 5.70
C ASN A 83 -15.77 6.51 6.98
N ARG A 84 -15.40 5.78 8.04
CA ARG A 84 -16.10 5.80 9.33
C ARG A 84 -16.11 7.17 10.03
N HIS A 85 -15.29 8.11 9.60
CA HIS A 85 -15.23 9.49 10.07
C HIS A 85 -15.99 10.46 9.18
N ASN A 86 -16.77 9.95 8.22
CA ASN A 86 -17.52 10.74 7.24
C ASN A 86 -16.65 11.62 6.32
N ASP A 87 -15.36 11.29 6.18
CA ASP A 87 -14.46 11.90 5.21
C ASP A 87 -14.50 11.12 3.88
N LYS A 88 -14.41 11.84 2.75
CA LYS A 88 -14.31 11.22 1.43
C LYS A 88 -12.86 10.81 1.18
N THR A 89 -12.62 9.51 1.22
CA THR A 89 -11.27 8.95 1.11
C THR A 89 -11.24 7.76 0.16
N GLN A 90 -10.07 7.49 -0.37
CA GLN A 90 -9.73 6.18 -0.91
C GLN A 90 -8.81 5.46 0.07
N ASN A 91 -8.96 4.16 0.15
CA ASN A 91 -8.05 3.31 0.89
C ASN A 91 -6.84 2.95 0.02
N VAL A 92 -5.66 3.06 0.59
CA VAL A 92 -4.39 2.72 -0.04
C VAL A 92 -3.69 1.69 0.82
N LEU A 93 -3.53 0.48 0.28
CA LEU A 93 -2.77 -0.59 0.93
C LEU A 93 -1.30 -0.43 0.61
N VAL A 94 -0.47 -0.50 1.64
CA VAL A 94 0.98 -0.37 1.52
C VAL A 94 1.67 -1.53 2.21
N ILE A 95 2.68 -2.10 1.57
CA ILE A 95 3.60 -3.04 2.18
C ILE A 95 4.98 -2.39 2.21
N CYS A 96 5.65 -2.46 3.36
CA CYS A 96 7.03 -1.99 3.51
C CYS A 96 7.93 -3.07 4.08
N ASP A 97 9.20 -3.06 3.69
CA ASP A 97 10.23 -3.88 4.32
C ASP A 97 10.68 -3.29 5.67
N PHE A 98 11.53 -4.02 6.38
CA PHE A 98 12.04 -3.59 7.68
C PHE A 98 13.17 -2.54 7.59
N ASP A 99 13.59 -2.20 6.38
CA ASP A 99 14.45 -1.04 6.07
C ASP A 99 13.61 0.23 5.78
N ARG A 100 12.28 0.17 5.97
CA ARG A 100 11.32 1.27 5.75
C ARG A 100 11.15 1.67 4.29
N ARG A 101 11.33 0.74 3.36
CA ARG A 101 11.06 0.97 1.94
C ARG A 101 9.74 0.33 1.55
N PHE A 102 8.99 1.03 0.73
CA PHE A 102 7.78 0.46 0.16
C PHE A 102 8.15 -0.63 -0.86
N THR A 103 7.58 -1.79 -0.66
CA THR A 103 7.75 -2.95 -1.55
C THR A 103 6.51 -3.20 -2.41
N PHE A 104 5.36 -2.65 -2.00
CA PHE A 104 4.12 -2.74 -2.74
C PHE A 104 3.15 -1.62 -2.33
N VAL A 105 2.39 -1.11 -3.30
CA VAL A 105 1.34 -0.11 -3.08
C VAL A 105 0.14 -0.45 -3.97
N ALA A 106 -1.04 -0.59 -3.38
CA ALA A 106 -2.30 -0.70 -4.10
C ALA A 106 -3.23 0.43 -3.70
N ALA A 107 -3.64 1.24 -4.66
CA ALA A 107 -4.51 2.39 -4.47
C ALA A 107 -5.81 2.26 -5.27
N GLY A 108 -6.78 3.12 -4.96
CA GLY A 108 -8.02 3.25 -5.74
C GLY A 108 -9.20 2.45 -5.18
N ILE A 109 -9.08 1.89 -3.98
CA ILE A 109 -10.17 1.20 -3.31
C ILE A 109 -11.00 2.22 -2.51
N PRO A 110 -12.34 2.21 -2.58
CA PRO A 110 -13.17 3.15 -1.85
C PRO A 110 -12.95 3.10 -0.34
N GLY A 111 -13.02 4.27 0.32
CA GLY A 111 -12.70 4.40 1.74
C GLY A 111 -13.65 3.68 2.71
N LEU A 112 -14.82 3.24 2.26
CA LEU A 112 -15.74 2.42 3.04
C LEU A 112 -15.27 0.97 3.20
N ALA A 113 -14.35 0.50 2.33
CA ALA A 113 -13.88 -0.88 2.35
C ALA A 113 -13.08 -1.19 3.63
N HIS A 114 -13.35 -2.35 4.24
CA HIS A 114 -12.55 -2.86 5.34
C HIS A 114 -11.17 -3.34 4.87
N ASP A 115 -10.16 -3.29 5.73
CA ASP A 115 -8.78 -3.64 5.41
C ASP A 115 -8.64 -5.03 4.80
N TRP A 116 -9.41 -6.01 5.27
CA TRP A 116 -9.47 -7.35 4.66
C TRP A 116 -9.96 -7.33 3.21
N ALA A 117 -11.01 -6.56 2.92
CA ALA A 117 -11.52 -6.43 1.56
C ALA A 117 -10.51 -5.73 0.65
N VAL A 118 -9.80 -4.74 1.19
CA VAL A 118 -8.72 -4.03 0.50
C VAL A 118 -7.57 -4.97 0.17
N LEU A 119 -7.14 -5.79 1.12
CA LEU A 119 -6.09 -6.79 0.92
C LEU A 119 -6.48 -7.81 -0.14
N ARG A 120 -7.67 -8.40 -0.03
CA ARG A 120 -8.17 -9.38 -0.98
C ARG A 120 -8.25 -8.81 -2.40
N GLU A 121 -8.81 -7.62 -2.56
CA GLU A 121 -8.89 -6.95 -3.86
C GLU A 121 -7.49 -6.64 -4.42
N ALA A 122 -6.54 -6.23 -3.57
CA ALA A 122 -5.17 -5.99 -3.99
C ALA A 122 -4.50 -7.28 -4.48
N MET A 123 -4.68 -8.40 -3.79
CA MET A 123 -4.16 -9.71 -4.20
C MET A 123 -4.77 -10.18 -5.53
N GLU A 124 -6.09 -10.09 -5.67
CA GLU A 124 -6.81 -10.50 -6.88
C GLU A 124 -6.44 -9.63 -8.10
N ARG A 125 -6.37 -8.31 -7.90
CA ARG A 125 -6.11 -7.34 -8.97
C ARG A 125 -4.65 -7.29 -9.42
N CYS A 126 -3.72 -7.48 -8.50
CA CYS A 126 -2.28 -7.37 -8.78
C CYS A 126 -1.61 -8.72 -9.07
N GLY A 127 -2.24 -9.84 -8.73
CA GLY A 127 -1.75 -11.19 -9.04
C GLY A 127 -0.27 -11.37 -8.68
N ASP A 128 0.55 -11.74 -9.67
CA ASP A 128 1.99 -12.01 -9.49
C ASP A 128 2.81 -10.78 -9.04
N LYS A 129 2.27 -9.56 -9.17
CA LYS A 129 2.93 -8.35 -8.66
C LYS A 129 2.75 -8.15 -7.16
N PHE A 130 1.79 -8.86 -6.55
CA PHE A 130 1.63 -8.84 -5.10
C PHE A 130 2.79 -9.64 -4.47
N PRO A 131 3.51 -9.12 -3.46
CA PRO A 131 4.62 -9.83 -2.83
C PRO A 131 4.09 -10.98 -1.96
N HIS A 132 3.88 -12.14 -2.59
CA HIS A 132 3.47 -13.34 -1.88
C HIS A 132 4.67 -13.92 -1.12
N PRO A 133 4.52 -14.27 0.17
CA PRO A 133 5.55 -15.01 0.87
C PRO A 133 5.73 -16.41 0.25
N PRO A 134 6.92 -17.02 0.36
CA PRO A 134 7.19 -18.36 -0.13
C PRO A 134 6.16 -19.39 0.33
N GLN A 135 5.91 -20.41 -0.51
CA GLN A 135 4.96 -21.46 -0.18
C GLN A 135 5.30 -22.14 1.14
N GLY A 136 4.31 -22.24 2.03
CA GLY A 136 4.47 -22.79 3.38
C GLY A 136 4.58 -21.75 4.49
N MET A 137 4.99 -20.51 4.22
CA MET A 137 5.03 -19.44 5.22
C MET A 137 3.64 -19.02 5.70
N TRP A 138 2.64 -19.07 4.86
CA TRP A 138 1.24 -18.78 5.22
C TRP A 138 0.63 -19.84 6.18
N ARG A 139 1.18 -21.05 6.22
CA ARG A 139 0.62 -22.14 7.03
C ARG A 139 0.99 -22.09 8.51
N CYS A 140 2.05 -21.38 8.87
CA CYS A 140 2.51 -21.33 10.26
C CYS A 140 1.85 -20.26 11.11
N CYS A 141 1.05 -19.41 10.51
CA CYS A 141 0.82 -18.13 11.18
C CYS A 141 -0.62 -17.68 11.13
N ASN A 142 -1.36 -18.09 12.17
CA ASN A 142 -2.69 -17.58 12.50
C ASN A 142 -2.65 -16.27 13.31
N TYR A 143 -1.70 -15.34 13.03
CA TYR A 143 -1.61 -14.12 13.81
C TYR A 143 -1.37 -12.90 12.94
N PHE A 144 -2.07 -11.84 13.27
CA PHE A 144 -1.76 -10.49 12.81
C PHE A 144 -0.81 -9.84 13.81
N VAL A 145 0.30 -9.33 13.37
CA VAL A 145 1.20 -8.56 14.24
C VAL A 145 1.09 -7.09 13.87
N ALA A 146 0.61 -6.29 14.81
CA ALA A 146 0.55 -4.85 14.65
C ALA A 146 1.87 -4.22 15.09
N PHE A 147 2.50 -3.45 14.21
CA PHE A 147 3.64 -2.62 14.54
C PHE A 147 3.32 -1.15 14.37
N LYS A 148 3.71 -0.36 15.36
CA LYS A 148 3.67 1.08 15.26
C LYS A 148 5.00 1.57 14.70
N VAL A 149 5.02 2.01 13.45
CA VAL A 149 6.18 2.62 12.83
C VAL A 149 5.88 4.08 12.59
N CYS A 150 6.62 4.96 13.27
CA CYS A 150 6.60 6.40 13.03
C CYS A 150 5.22 7.06 13.10
N GLY A 151 4.42 6.72 14.13
CA GLY A 151 3.09 7.34 14.35
C GLY A 151 1.92 6.63 13.67
N ALA A 152 2.16 5.73 12.75
CA ALA A 152 1.14 4.87 12.17
C ALA A 152 1.11 3.51 12.88
N VAL A 153 -0.08 3.00 13.12
CA VAL A 153 -0.26 1.63 13.63
C VAL A 153 -0.20 0.71 12.43
N VAL A 154 0.89 0.00 12.28
CA VAL A 154 0.99 -1.08 11.30
C VAL A 154 0.30 -2.29 11.90
N ILE A 155 -0.89 -2.58 11.43
CA ILE A 155 -1.64 -3.78 11.77
C ILE A 155 -1.25 -4.84 10.76
N ILE A 156 -0.37 -5.75 11.17
CA ILE A 156 -0.28 -7.02 10.47
C ILE A 156 -1.47 -7.83 10.94
N LEU A 157 -2.53 -7.78 10.17
CA LEU A 157 -3.74 -8.53 10.43
C LEU A 157 -3.46 -10.01 10.26
N TRP A 158 -3.50 -10.76 11.34
CA TRP A 158 -3.54 -12.21 11.38
C TRP A 158 -4.97 -12.66 11.52
N HIS A 159 -5.54 -13.21 10.51
CA HIS A 159 -6.83 -13.86 10.67
C HIS A 159 -6.64 -15.37 10.72
N LEU A 160 -7.17 -15.96 11.77
CA LEU A 160 -7.58 -17.34 11.83
C LEU A 160 -8.45 -17.68 10.62
N LEU A 161 -7.96 -18.53 9.75
CA LEU A 161 -8.79 -19.35 8.90
C LEU A 161 -8.35 -20.79 9.09
N CYS A 162 -9.00 -21.46 10.02
CA CYS A 162 -9.35 -22.84 9.90
C CYS A 162 -10.70 -22.94 9.21
#